data_6357b3be5a20dd2f6568004bb0f7f1a3
#
_entry.id   6357b3be5a20dd2f6568004bb0f7f1a3
#
_cell.length_a   1.000
_cell.length_b   1.000
_cell.length_c   1.000
_cell.angle_alpha   90.00
_cell.angle_beta   90.00
_cell.angle_gamma   90.00
#
_symmetry.space_group_name_H-M   'P 1'
#
loop_
_entity.id
_entity.type
_entity.pdbx_description
1 polymer ?
#
loop_
_entity_poly.entity_id
_entity_poly.type
_entity_poly.pdbx_seq_one_letter_code
_entity_poly.pdbx_strand_id
1 'polypeptide(L)'
;MSRIVEVRGREIIDSRGNPTVEADVVLDSGAMGRAAVPSGASTGSREAVELRDGDAKRFQGKGVRKAVEHINGVLRSLAAGLDPADQGGLDAKMIAADGTDNKSKLGANAILAVSLAAAHAAARDRKLPLYRHLSGGASEFVMPVPMMNIINGGAHADNSVDIQEFMILPLGAPSLAEAVRYGAEVFHALKKVLHAKGLNTAVGDEGGFAPDLPSNEAALATILEAIDKAGYRAGRDIYLGLDVASTEFYKDGVYDLESEGRKFNSSEFADYLASLAAKYPIVTIEDGMSEGDWDGWAALTQKLGRKVQLVGDDVFVTNTKIFGEGIAKKIANAILVKPNQIGTLTETLAAIDMAASAKYAAVVSHRSGETEDATIADIAVATTATQIKTGSMSRSDRVAKYNQLLRIEGELGSKAAYAGRNALSVPVS
;
A
#
# COMPACT_ATOMS: atom_id res chain seq x y z
N MET A 1 21.87 25.82 -8.10
CA MET A 1 20.83 25.00 -7.46
C MET A 1 19.52 25.70 -7.72
N SER A 2 18.57 25.00 -8.30
CA SER A 2 17.26 25.56 -8.62
C SER A 2 16.45 25.81 -7.35
N ARG A 3 15.49 26.73 -7.42
CA ARG A 3 14.65 27.12 -6.29
C ARG A 3 13.17 26.95 -6.65
N ILE A 4 12.38 26.61 -5.66
CA ILE A 4 10.92 26.54 -5.80
C ILE A 4 10.41 27.98 -5.97
N VAL A 5 9.74 28.24 -7.11
CA VAL A 5 9.15 29.57 -7.41
C VAL A 5 7.64 29.53 -7.30
N GLU A 6 7.03 28.36 -7.44
CA GLU A 6 5.58 28.24 -7.35
C GLU A 6 5.12 26.87 -6.82
N VAL A 7 4.04 26.90 -6.04
CA VAL A 7 3.28 25.70 -5.62
C VAL A 7 1.81 25.98 -5.96
N ARG A 8 1.17 25.03 -6.65
CA ARG A 8 -0.25 25.09 -7.02
C ARG A 8 -0.97 23.83 -6.60
N GLY A 9 -1.96 23.97 -5.72
CA GLY A 9 -2.86 22.88 -5.33
C GLY A 9 -4.17 22.95 -6.12
N ARG A 10 -4.74 21.78 -6.37
CA ARG A 10 -6.09 21.64 -6.93
C ARG A 10 -6.80 20.41 -6.38
N GLU A 11 -8.12 20.43 -6.48
CA GLU A 11 -8.97 19.28 -6.25
C GLU A 11 -9.07 18.47 -7.54
N ILE A 12 -8.86 17.15 -7.45
CA ILE A 12 -9.08 16.19 -8.53
C ILE A 12 -9.99 15.07 -8.03
N ILE A 13 -10.36 14.14 -8.88
CA ILE A 13 -11.25 13.03 -8.54
C ILE A 13 -10.46 11.71 -8.46
N ASP A 14 -10.67 10.96 -7.39
CA ASP A 14 -10.07 9.64 -7.18
C ASP A 14 -10.85 8.51 -7.90
N SER A 15 -10.32 7.30 -7.82
CA SER A 15 -10.89 6.09 -8.44
C SER A 15 -12.26 5.69 -7.92
N ARG A 16 -12.71 6.27 -6.80
CA ARG A 16 -14.04 6.05 -6.21
C ARG A 16 -15.01 7.20 -6.50
N GLY A 17 -14.60 8.19 -7.27
CA GLY A 17 -15.40 9.38 -7.57
C GLY A 17 -15.43 10.42 -6.44
N ASN A 18 -14.54 10.29 -5.45
CA ASN A 18 -14.39 11.27 -4.38
C ASN A 18 -13.29 12.29 -4.71
N PRO A 19 -13.39 13.55 -4.22
CA PRO A 19 -12.33 14.51 -4.40
C PRO A 19 -11.08 14.14 -3.57
N THR A 20 -9.92 14.45 -4.15
CA THR A 20 -8.62 14.39 -3.48
C THR A 20 -7.75 15.56 -3.93
N VAL A 21 -6.55 15.70 -3.36
CA VAL A 21 -5.65 16.81 -3.65
C VAL A 21 -4.54 16.40 -4.61
N GLU A 22 -4.19 17.34 -5.51
CA GLU A 22 -3.01 17.28 -6.36
C GLU A 22 -2.23 18.57 -6.22
N ALA A 23 -0.90 18.50 -6.20
CA ALA A 23 -0.04 19.69 -6.21
C ALA A 23 0.96 19.66 -7.37
N ASP A 24 1.24 20.85 -7.91
CA ASP A 24 2.39 21.14 -8.77
C ASP A 24 3.41 21.95 -7.98
N VAL A 25 4.68 21.60 -8.12
CA VAL A 25 5.84 22.39 -7.65
C VAL A 25 6.66 22.79 -8.88
N VAL A 26 6.86 24.09 -9.09
CA VAL A 26 7.60 24.64 -10.22
C VAL A 26 8.89 25.29 -9.74
N LEU A 27 9.98 25.05 -10.45
CA LEU A 27 11.32 25.58 -10.16
C LEU A 27 11.65 26.75 -11.10
N ASP A 28 12.61 27.59 -10.69
CA ASP A 28 13.16 28.67 -11.51
C ASP A 28 13.86 28.20 -12.79
N SER A 29 14.29 26.94 -12.83
CA SER A 29 14.80 26.26 -14.04
C SER A 29 13.71 25.92 -15.05
N GLY A 30 12.42 26.05 -14.69
CA GLY A 30 11.27 25.59 -15.48
C GLY A 30 10.90 24.11 -15.25
N ALA A 31 11.68 23.36 -14.49
CA ALA A 31 11.30 22.00 -14.10
C ALA A 31 10.06 22.04 -13.19
N MET A 32 9.13 21.11 -13.40
CA MET A 32 7.89 21.00 -12.63
C MET A 32 7.68 19.57 -12.17
N GLY A 33 7.35 19.38 -10.90
CA GLY A 33 6.87 18.12 -10.33
C GLY A 33 5.37 18.18 -10.06
N ARG A 34 4.70 17.04 -10.18
CA ARG A 34 3.27 16.87 -9.87
C ARG A 34 3.09 15.60 -9.07
N ALA A 35 2.22 15.66 -8.07
CA ALA A 35 1.82 14.49 -7.30
C ALA A 35 0.38 14.61 -6.82
N ALA A 36 -0.35 13.49 -6.85
CA ALA A 36 -1.67 13.35 -6.30
C ALA A 36 -1.65 12.43 -5.07
N VAL A 37 -2.54 12.65 -4.12
CA VAL A 37 -2.59 11.91 -2.87
C VAL A 37 -3.78 10.96 -2.85
N PRO A 38 -3.56 9.66 -2.52
CA PRO A 38 -4.64 8.69 -2.41
C PRO A 38 -5.43 8.86 -1.10
N SER A 39 -6.57 8.15 -1.00
CA SER A 39 -7.48 8.17 0.16
C SER A 39 -7.90 6.76 0.56
N GLY A 40 -7.90 6.44 1.87
CA GLY A 40 -8.33 5.15 2.39
C GLY A 40 -9.85 4.98 2.43
N ALA A 41 -10.33 3.72 2.46
CA ALA A 41 -11.69 3.33 2.84
C ALA A 41 -11.73 2.89 4.30
N SER A 42 -11.05 1.81 4.65
CA SER A 42 -10.66 1.48 6.01
C SER A 42 -9.44 2.32 6.39
N THR A 43 -9.39 2.83 7.61
CA THR A 43 -8.29 3.69 8.09
C THR A 43 -7.95 3.33 9.51
N GLY A 44 -6.66 3.13 9.79
CA GLY A 44 -6.18 2.97 11.15
C GLY A 44 -6.49 4.22 12.00
N SER A 45 -6.92 4.02 13.22
CA SER A 45 -7.37 5.11 14.11
C SER A 45 -6.27 6.14 14.42
N ARG A 46 -5.01 5.78 14.18
CA ARG A 46 -3.82 6.58 14.46
C ARG A 46 -3.15 7.17 13.22
N GLU A 47 -3.79 7.09 12.04
CA GLU A 47 -3.29 7.72 10.83
C GLU A 47 -3.21 9.25 10.95
N ALA A 48 -2.31 9.86 10.20
CA ALA A 48 -2.31 11.29 10.01
C ALA A 48 -3.60 11.75 9.29
N VAL A 49 -4.09 12.94 9.64
CA VAL A 49 -5.42 13.39 9.25
C VAL A 49 -5.49 13.76 7.77
N GLU A 50 -6.34 13.07 7.03
CA GLU A 50 -6.81 13.52 5.74
C GLU A 50 -7.83 14.65 5.95
N LEU A 51 -7.45 15.89 5.62
CA LEU A 51 -8.30 17.05 5.85
C LEU A 51 -9.43 17.10 4.81
N ARG A 52 -10.68 17.00 5.32
CA ARG A 52 -11.92 17.11 4.56
C ARG A 52 -12.68 18.36 4.96
N ASP A 53 -13.50 18.92 4.05
CA ASP A 53 -14.24 20.16 4.28
C ASP A 53 -15.38 19.98 5.29
N GLY A 54 -16.03 18.80 5.29
CA GLY A 54 -17.21 18.51 6.14
C GLY A 54 -18.50 19.20 5.67
N ASP A 55 -18.50 19.88 4.52
CA ASP A 55 -19.70 20.50 3.94
C ASP A 55 -20.57 19.44 3.25
N ALA A 56 -21.65 19.02 3.92
CA ALA A 56 -22.57 18.00 3.40
C ALA A 56 -23.19 18.36 2.04
N LYS A 57 -23.25 19.65 1.67
CA LYS A 57 -23.81 20.11 0.38
C LYS A 57 -22.84 19.94 -0.79
N ARG A 58 -21.57 19.63 -0.49
CA ARG A 58 -20.54 19.47 -1.49
C ARG A 58 -19.79 18.16 -1.31
N PHE A 59 -19.83 17.26 -2.32
CA PHE A 59 -19.26 15.92 -2.25
C PHE A 59 -19.64 15.16 -0.96
N GLN A 60 -20.83 15.39 -0.44
CA GLN A 60 -21.34 14.72 0.78
C GLN A 60 -20.39 14.88 1.99
N GLY A 61 -19.74 16.04 2.12
CA GLY A 61 -18.77 16.33 3.17
C GLY A 61 -17.32 15.99 2.84
N LYS A 62 -17.07 15.27 1.74
CA LYS A 62 -15.75 14.78 1.36
C LYS A 62 -14.89 15.77 0.56
N GLY A 63 -15.34 17.01 0.34
CA GLY A 63 -14.57 18.06 -0.33
C GLY A 63 -13.21 18.29 0.28
N VAL A 64 -12.24 18.82 -0.48
CA VAL A 64 -10.85 19.06 -0.04
C VAL A 64 -10.39 20.50 -0.30
N ARG A 65 -11.33 21.45 -0.39
CA ARG A 65 -10.99 22.87 -0.62
C ARG A 65 -10.10 23.45 0.46
N LYS A 66 -10.32 23.11 1.74
CA LYS A 66 -9.48 23.57 2.84
C LYS A 66 -8.03 23.10 2.66
N ALA A 67 -7.83 21.83 2.29
CA ALA A 67 -6.50 21.30 2.00
C ALA A 67 -5.87 22.04 0.80
N VAL A 68 -6.62 22.29 -0.27
CA VAL A 68 -6.17 23.07 -1.44
C VAL A 68 -5.83 24.52 -1.05
N GLU A 69 -6.60 25.16 -0.19
CA GLU A 69 -6.28 26.49 0.37
C GLU A 69 -4.97 26.48 1.14
N HIS A 70 -4.70 25.46 1.95
CA HIS A 70 -3.42 25.30 2.65
C HIS A 70 -2.24 25.12 1.67
N ILE A 71 -2.42 24.35 0.59
CA ILE A 71 -1.40 24.20 -0.45
C ILE A 71 -1.10 25.55 -1.10
N ASN A 72 -2.12 26.28 -1.53
CA ASN A 72 -2.00 27.53 -2.27
C ASN A 72 -1.63 28.74 -1.38
N GLY A 73 -1.77 28.62 -0.08
CA GLY A 73 -1.48 29.64 0.93
C GLY A 73 -0.19 29.37 1.68
N VAL A 74 -0.33 28.76 2.87
CA VAL A 74 0.76 28.59 3.83
C VAL A 74 1.88 27.70 3.29
N LEU A 75 1.56 26.55 2.67
CA LEU A 75 2.56 25.62 2.15
C LEU A 75 3.35 26.23 0.97
N ARG A 76 2.65 26.93 0.06
CA ARG A 76 3.29 27.68 -1.01
C ARG A 76 4.28 28.72 -0.45
N SER A 77 3.88 29.48 0.56
CA SER A 77 4.73 30.51 1.16
C SER A 77 5.96 29.92 1.84
N LEU A 78 5.80 28.76 2.51
CA LEU A 78 6.90 28.05 3.16
C LEU A 78 7.90 27.44 2.17
N ALA A 79 7.40 26.92 1.05
CA ALA A 79 8.22 26.26 0.04
C ALA A 79 8.98 27.26 -0.86
N ALA A 80 8.48 28.48 -1.01
CA ALA A 80 9.06 29.49 -1.89
C ALA A 80 10.53 29.77 -1.55
N GLY A 81 11.40 29.73 -2.58
CA GLY A 81 12.84 29.96 -2.44
C GLY A 81 13.65 28.80 -1.85
N LEU A 82 13.03 27.71 -1.45
CA LEU A 82 13.74 26.52 -0.97
C LEU A 82 14.38 25.74 -2.11
N ASP A 83 15.43 24.98 -1.77
CA ASP A 83 16.05 24.02 -2.66
C ASP A 83 15.17 22.75 -2.68
N PRO A 84 14.61 22.33 -3.82
CA PRO A 84 13.78 21.13 -3.90
C PRO A 84 14.57 19.84 -3.62
N ALA A 85 15.88 19.88 -3.66
CA ALA A 85 16.74 18.75 -3.34
C ALA A 85 16.94 18.55 -1.83
N ASP A 86 16.62 19.55 -1.01
CA ASP A 86 16.57 19.44 0.46
C ASP A 86 15.16 18.98 0.88
N GLN A 87 14.81 17.75 0.53
CA GLN A 87 13.53 17.15 0.87
C GLN A 87 13.25 17.16 2.37
N GLY A 88 14.26 16.79 3.17
CA GLY A 88 14.14 16.75 4.64
C GLY A 88 13.87 18.14 5.23
N GLY A 89 14.55 19.17 4.72
CA GLY A 89 14.34 20.55 5.18
C GLY A 89 12.96 21.10 4.81
N LEU A 90 12.44 20.78 3.61
CA LEU A 90 11.09 21.15 3.20
C LEU A 90 10.04 20.47 4.08
N ASP A 91 10.14 19.14 4.23
CA ASP A 91 9.18 18.36 5.01
C ASP A 91 9.16 18.77 6.47
N ALA A 92 10.33 18.99 7.08
CA ALA A 92 10.46 19.48 8.47
C ALA A 92 9.77 20.83 8.67
N LYS A 93 9.90 21.78 7.72
CA LYS A 93 9.22 23.08 7.79
C LYS A 93 7.70 22.95 7.70
N MET A 94 7.20 22.06 6.84
CA MET A 94 5.76 21.82 6.71
C MET A 94 5.18 21.17 7.97
N ILE A 95 5.88 20.17 8.54
CA ILE A 95 5.51 19.53 9.81
C ILE A 95 5.48 20.56 10.94
N ALA A 96 6.51 21.40 11.06
CA ALA A 96 6.58 22.44 12.09
C ALA A 96 5.48 23.49 11.96
N ALA A 97 5.06 23.84 10.74
CA ALA A 97 3.95 24.78 10.51
C ALA A 97 2.59 24.19 10.86
N ASP A 98 2.40 22.90 10.67
CA ASP A 98 1.24 22.18 11.17
C ASP A 98 1.25 22.16 12.70
N GLY A 99 2.32 21.70 13.30
CA GLY A 99 2.56 21.72 14.75
C GLY A 99 1.68 20.77 15.54
N THR A 100 0.95 19.86 14.90
CA THR A 100 0.15 18.80 15.55
C THR A 100 0.78 17.43 15.31
N ASP A 101 0.55 16.49 16.22
CA ASP A 101 1.15 15.14 16.12
C ASP A 101 0.67 14.36 14.89
N ASN A 102 -0.54 14.63 14.41
CA ASN A 102 -1.20 13.91 13.32
C ASN A 102 -1.53 14.77 12.09
N LYS A 103 -0.88 15.96 11.97
CA LYS A 103 -1.06 16.87 10.83
C LYS A 103 -2.52 17.37 10.64
N SER A 104 -3.27 17.49 11.75
CA SER A 104 -4.69 17.84 11.70
C SER A 104 -4.97 19.31 11.36
N LYS A 105 -3.97 20.20 11.48
CA LYS A 105 -4.14 21.63 11.19
C LYS A 105 -4.10 21.94 9.69
N LEU A 106 -3.10 21.43 8.98
CA LEU A 106 -2.93 21.68 7.55
C LEU A 106 -3.46 20.53 6.68
N GLY A 107 -3.52 19.33 7.25
CA GLY A 107 -3.89 18.11 6.57
C GLY A 107 -2.69 17.34 6.00
N ALA A 108 -2.58 16.05 6.35
CA ALA A 108 -1.54 15.19 5.81
C ALA A 108 -1.62 15.09 4.29
N ASN A 109 -2.82 15.11 3.71
CA ASN A 109 -3.04 15.13 2.27
C ASN A 109 -2.44 16.39 1.60
N ALA A 110 -2.61 17.57 2.17
CA ALA A 110 -2.03 18.80 1.64
C ALA A 110 -0.51 18.79 1.73
N ILE A 111 0.04 18.38 2.88
CA ILE A 111 1.49 18.31 3.13
C ILE A 111 2.14 17.30 2.19
N LEU A 112 1.57 16.08 2.08
CA LEU A 112 2.11 15.03 1.22
C LEU A 112 2.10 15.41 -0.26
N ALA A 113 1.04 16.05 -0.75
CA ALA A 113 0.98 16.49 -2.15
C ALA A 113 2.17 17.40 -2.50
N VAL A 114 2.51 18.37 -1.63
CA VAL A 114 3.66 19.26 -1.83
C VAL A 114 4.98 18.51 -1.68
N SER A 115 5.10 17.64 -0.68
CA SER A 115 6.29 16.83 -0.42
C SER A 115 6.67 15.98 -1.63
N LEU A 116 5.72 15.21 -2.18
CA LEU A 116 5.94 14.35 -3.35
C LEU A 116 6.17 15.17 -4.63
N ALA A 117 5.40 16.25 -4.85
CA ALA A 117 5.58 17.11 -6.02
C ALA A 117 6.97 17.77 -6.04
N ALA A 118 7.52 18.15 -4.88
CA ALA A 118 8.87 18.70 -4.76
C ALA A 118 9.93 17.66 -5.16
N ALA A 119 9.78 16.40 -4.72
CA ALA A 119 10.68 15.31 -5.12
C ALA A 119 10.66 15.06 -6.63
N HIS A 120 9.48 15.07 -7.25
CA HIS A 120 9.34 14.99 -8.72
C HIS A 120 10.00 16.18 -9.43
N ALA A 121 9.85 17.40 -8.91
CA ALA A 121 10.49 18.58 -9.47
C ALA A 121 12.01 18.49 -9.38
N ALA A 122 12.55 18.08 -8.23
CA ALA A 122 13.98 17.89 -8.02
C ALA A 122 14.57 16.80 -8.93
N ALA A 123 13.86 15.69 -9.12
CA ALA A 123 14.28 14.62 -10.02
C ALA A 123 14.37 15.13 -11.47
N ARG A 124 13.33 15.85 -11.95
CA ARG A 124 13.30 16.42 -13.30
C ARG A 124 14.37 17.48 -13.53
N ASP A 125 14.62 18.33 -12.54
CA ASP A 125 15.69 19.35 -12.59
C ASP A 125 17.07 18.69 -12.77
N ARG A 126 17.29 17.56 -12.09
CA ARG A 126 18.50 16.74 -12.23
C ARG A 126 18.51 15.84 -13.46
N LYS A 127 17.43 15.83 -14.25
CA LYS A 127 17.23 14.92 -15.42
C LYS A 127 17.36 13.46 -15.04
N LEU A 128 16.87 13.10 -13.86
CA LEU A 128 16.85 11.74 -13.35
C LEU A 128 15.40 11.22 -13.27
N PRO A 129 15.17 9.93 -13.53
CA PRO A 129 13.94 9.27 -13.09
C PRO A 129 13.79 9.38 -11.57
N LEU A 130 12.55 9.38 -11.08
CA LEU A 130 12.29 9.60 -9.65
C LEU A 130 12.97 8.53 -8.79
N TYR A 131 12.88 7.24 -9.16
CA TYR A 131 13.50 6.16 -8.39
C TYR A 131 15.02 6.34 -8.24
N ARG A 132 15.73 6.86 -9.25
CA ARG A 132 17.17 7.17 -9.16
C ARG A 132 17.45 8.37 -8.27
N HIS A 133 16.59 9.38 -8.33
CA HIS A 133 16.71 10.54 -7.46
C HIS A 133 16.55 10.16 -5.99
N LEU A 134 15.52 9.35 -5.67
CA LEU A 134 15.22 8.93 -4.30
C LEU A 134 16.26 7.95 -3.73
N SER A 135 16.92 7.16 -4.58
CA SER A 135 17.90 6.15 -4.16
C SER A 135 19.21 6.71 -3.61
N GLY A 136 19.41 8.03 -3.64
CA GLY A 136 20.63 8.65 -3.14
C GLY A 136 21.90 8.25 -3.88
N GLY A 137 21.80 7.75 -5.12
CA GLY A 137 22.96 7.36 -5.96
C GLY A 137 23.24 5.85 -5.95
N ALA A 138 22.29 5.01 -5.55
CA ALA A 138 22.43 3.57 -5.67
C ALA A 138 22.72 3.14 -7.12
N SER A 139 23.57 2.13 -7.29
CA SER A 139 23.94 1.55 -8.60
C SER A 139 23.16 0.27 -8.91
N GLU A 140 22.62 -0.38 -7.90
CA GLU A 140 21.86 -1.63 -8.00
C GLU A 140 20.43 -1.40 -7.53
N PHE A 141 19.48 -2.01 -8.22
CA PHE A 141 18.06 -1.88 -7.96
C PHE A 141 17.40 -3.26 -7.98
N VAL A 142 16.48 -3.44 -7.04
CA VAL A 142 15.67 -4.65 -6.93
C VAL A 142 14.24 -4.33 -7.32
N MET A 143 13.70 -5.09 -8.28
CA MET A 143 12.29 -4.97 -8.65
C MET A 143 11.43 -5.68 -7.60
N PRO A 144 10.45 -4.98 -7.00
CA PRO A 144 9.64 -5.53 -5.92
C PRO A 144 8.72 -6.64 -6.41
N VAL A 145 8.41 -7.59 -5.54
CA VAL A 145 7.34 -8.58 -5.78
C VAL A 145 5.98 -7.88 -5.69
N PRO A 146 5.15 -7.99 -6.72
CA PRO A 146 3.78 -7.50 -6.63
C PRO A 146 2.89 -8.47 -5.83
N MET A 147 2.19 -7.91 -4.83
CA MET A 147 1.13 -8.58 -4.08
C MET A 147 -0.20 -8.16 -4.72
N MET A 148 -0.78 -9.03 -5.53
CA MET A 148 -1.93 -8.70 -6.39
C MET A 148 -3.23 -9.14 -5.73
N ASN A 149 -4.05 -8.19 -5.29
CA ASN A 149 -5.38 -8.46 -4.74
C ASN A 149 -6.32 -8.98 -5.83
N ILE A 150 -6.62 -10.28 -5.84
CA ILE A 150 -7.37 -10.93 -6.93
C ILE A 150 -8.84 -11.22 -6.58
N ILE A 151 -9.15 -11.41 -5.28
CA ILE A 151 -10.51 -11.47 -4.74
C ILE A 151 -10.64 -10.48 -3.59
N ASN A 152 -11.67 -9.64 -3.65
CA ASN A 152 -12.04 -8.67 -2.63
C ASN A 152 -13.17 -9.22 -1.76
N GLY A 153 -13.09 -8.94 -0.46
CA GLY A 153 -14.14 -9.13 0.53
C GLY A 153 -14.17 -7.98 1.52
N GLY A 154 -14.75 -8.17 2.70
CA GLY A 154 -14.80 -7.18 3.76
C GLY A 154 -15.28 -5.80 3.29
N ALA A 155 -14.59 -4.75 3.72
CA ALA A 155 -14.91 -3.37 3.35
C ALA A 155 -14.68 -3.03 1.86
N HIS A 156 -13.97 -3.88 1.10
CA HIS A 156 -13.64 -3.66 -0.31
C HIS A 156 -14.67 -4.24 -1.30
N ALA A 157 -15.67 -4.97 -0.82
CA ALA A 157 -16.67 -5.60 -1.66
C ALA A 157 -18.03 -5.71 -0.94
N ASP A 158 -19.11 -5.61 -1.70
CA ASP A 158 -20.47 -5.92 -1.21
C ASP A 158 -20.75 -7.42 -1.43
N ASN A 159 -20.17 -8.26 -0.58
CA ASN A 159 -20.32 -9.71 -0.59
C ASN A 159 -20.23 -10.29 0.83
N SER A 160 -20.35 -11.63 0.95
CA SER A 160 -20.36 -12.35 2.23
C SER A 160 -18.99 -12.82 2.73
N VAL A 161 -17.88 -12.35 2.15
CA VAL A 161 -16.54 -12.80 2.55
C VAL A 161 -15.96 -11.84 3.61
N ASP A 162 -15.56 -12.36 4.79
CA ASP A 162 -15.09 -11.50 5.90
C ASP A 162 -13.67 -10.95 5.68
N ILE A 163 -12.74 -11.77 5.20
CA ILE A 163 -11.36 -11.35 4.90
C ILE A 163 -11.37 -10.37 3.72
N GLN A 164 -10.69 -9.22 3.91
CA GLN A 164 -10.78 -8.09 3.00
C GLN A 164 -10.10 -8.32 1.65
N GLU A 165 -8.92 -8.98 1.64
CA GLU A 165 -8.18 -9.21 0.40
C GLU A 165 -7.54 -10.60 0.36
N PHE A 166 -7.66 -11.23 -0.80
CA PHE A 166 -6.97 -12.47 -1.14
C PHE A 166 -6.00 -12.17 -2.29
N MET A 167 -4.72 -12.26 -2.00
CA MET A 167 -3.65 -11.85 -2.91
C MET A 167 -2.92 -13.06 -3.49
N ILE A 168 -2.39 -12.89 -4.71
CA ILE A 168 -1.40 -13.79 -5.31
C ILE A 168 -0.04 -13.08 -5.35
N LEU A 169 1.02 -13.86 -5.10
CA LEU A 169 2.41 -13.41 -5.12
C LEU A 169 3.21 -14.30 -6.09
N PRO A 170 3.62 -13.80 -7.27
CA PRO A 170 4.39 -14.56 -8.25
C PRO A 170 5.88 -14.69 -7.87
N LEU A 171 6.18 -15.31 -6.71
CA LEU A 171 7.53 -15.44 -6.16
C LEU A 171 8.46 -16.30 -7.03
N GLY A 172 7.89 -17.22 -7.84
CA GLY A 172 8.64 -18.08 -8.74
C GLY A 172 8.90 -17.49 -10.12
N ALA A 173 8.44 -16.26 -10.39
CA ALA A 173 8.68 -15.60 -11.67
C ALA A 173 10.17 -15.20 -11.81
N PRO A 174 10.75 -15.25 -13.03
CA PRO A 174 12.15 -14.90 -13.25
C PRO A 174 12.41 -13.39 -13.36
N SER A 175 11.38 -12.57 -13.54
CA SER A 175 11.45 -11.12 -13.69
C SER A 175 10.15 -10.46 -13.27
N LEU A 176 10.12 -9.15 -13.09
CA LEU A 176 8.90 -8.41 -12.81
C LEU A 176 7.90 -8.52 -13.98
N ALA A 177 8.36 -8.39 -15.21
CA ALA A 177 7.51 -8.51 -16.39
C ALA A 177 6.80 -9.88 -16.44
N GLU A 178 7.52 -10.95 -16.12
CA GLU A 178 6.92 -12.28 -16.01
C GLU A 178 5.98 -12.40 -14.81
N ALA A 179 6.29 -11.78 -13.67
CA ALA A 179 5.39 -11.73 -12.52
C ALA A 179 4.06 -11.03 -12.86
N VAL A 180 4.12 -9.93 -13.59
CA VAL A 180 2.93 -9.22 -14.09
C VAL A 180 2.15 -10.08 -15.08
N ARG A 181 2.83 -10.82 -15.99
CA ARG A 181 2.19 -11.78 -16.90
C ARG A 181 1.48 -12.88 -16.12
N TYR A 182 2.13 -13.50 -15.13
CA TYR A 182 1.52 -14.53 -14.29
C TYR A 182 0.24 -14.00 -13.63
N GLY A 183 0.29 -12.80 -13.06
CA GLY A 183 -0.87 -12.16 -12.44
C GLY A 183 -2.02 -11.95 -13.43
N ALA A 184 -1.72 -11.44 -14.63
CA ALA A 184 -2.73 -11.22 -15.67
C ALA A 184 -3.38 -12.52 -16.14
N GLU A 185 -2.60 -13.57 -16.36
CA GLU A 185 -3.10 -14.88 -16.79
C GLU A 185 -3.97 -15.54 -15.71
N VAL A 186 -3.57 -15.47 -14.44
CA VAL A 186 -4.39 -15.95 -13.32
C VAL A 186 -5.67 -15.13 -13.18
N PHE A 187 -5.61 -13.80 -13.32
CA PHE A 187 -6.79 -12.94 -13.29
C PHE A 187 -7.81 -13.34 -14.35
N HIS A 188 -7.38 -13.59 -15.59
CA HIS A 188 -8.27 -14.05 -16.66
C HIS A 188 -8.77 -15.49 -16.46
N ALA A 189 -7.95 -16.38 -15.90
CA ALA A 189 -8.36 -17.73 -15.54
C ALA A 189 -9.42 -17.69 -14.42
N LEU A 190 -9.23 -16.87 -13.40
CA LEU A 190 -10.19 -16.69 -12.31
C LEU A 190 -11.53 -16.16 -12.82
N LYS A 191 -11.53 -15.20 -13.75
CA LYS A 191 -12.78 -14.73 -14.40
C LYS A 191 -13.55 -15.87 -15.03
N LYS A 192 -12.86 -16.79 -15.73
CA LYS A 192 -13.50 -17.97 -16.36
C LYS A 192 -14.02 -18.95 -15.32
N VAL A 193 -13.26 -19.19 -14.24
CA VAL A 193 -13.69 -20.05 -13.12
C VAL A 193 -14.96 -19.53 -12.47
N LEU A 194 -14.98 -18.24 -12.13
CA LEU A 194 -16.16 -17.59 -11.51
C LEU A 194 -17.37 -17.65 -12.44
N HIS A 195 -17.20 -17.32 -13.72
CA HIS A 195 -18.28 -17.40 -14.71
C HIS A 195 -18.82 -18.82 -14.85
N ALA A 196 -17.97 -19.85 -14.89
CA ALA A 196 -18.38 -21.25 -14.99
C ALA A 196 -19.15 -21.71 -13.74
N LYS A 197 -18.91 -21.10 -12.58
CA LYS A 197 -19.65 -21.35 -11.33
C LYS A 197 -20.94 -20.50 -11.22
N GLY A 198 -21.27 -19.67 -12.22
CA GLY A 198 -22.41 -18.75 -12.18
C GLY A 198 -22.22 -17.59 -11.20
N LEU A 199 -20.99 -17.28 -10.80
CA LEU A 199 -20.66 -16.23 -9.86
C LEU A 199 -20.40 -14.89 -10.57
N ASN A 200 -20.60 -13.79 -9.85
CA ASN A 200 -20.37 -12.44 -10.33
C ASN A 200 -18.87 -12.22 -10.65
N THR A 201 -18.60 -11.54 -11.76
CA THR A 201 -17.26 -11.13 -12.20
C THR A 201 -17.08 -9.62 -12.24
N ALA A 202 -17.92 -8.86 -11.53
CA ALA A 202 -17.65 -7.45 -11.25
C ALA A 202 -16.43 -7.33 -10.33
N VAL A 203 -15.75 -6.18 -10.42
CA VAL A 203 -14.55 -5.92 -9.63
C VAL A 203 -14.83 -4.92 -8.51
N GLY A 204 -14.17 -5.11 -7.38
CA GLY A 204 -14.19 -4.19 -6.25
C GLY A 204 -13.30 -2.95 -6.47
N ASP A 205 -13.13 -2.17 -5.42
CA ASP A 205 -12.39 -0.90 -5.45
C ASP A 205 -10.94 -1.05 -5.91
N GLU A 206 -10.32 -2.19 -5.63
CA GLU A 206 -8.92 -2.46 -5.96
C GLU A 206 -8.72 -3.31 -7.22
N GLY A 207 -9.80 -3.54 -7.99
CA GLY A 207 -9.75 -4.21 -9.28
C GLY A 207 -9.76 -5.73 -9.21
N GLY A 208 -9.75 -6.36 -8.03
CA GLY A 208 -10.01 -7.78 -7.81
C GLY A 208 -11.50 -8.11 -7.96
N PHE A 209 -11.83 -9.36 -8.26
CA PHE A 209 -13.23 -9.80 -8.36
C PHE A 209 -13.90 -9.78 -6.98
N ALA A 210 -15.20 -9.54 -6.96
CA ALA A 210 -16.02 -9.51 -5.76
C ALA A 210 -17.16 -10.54 -5.82
N PRO A 211 -16.86 -11.85 -5.95
CA PRO A 211 -17.87 -12.88 -5.98
C PRO A 211 -18.49 -13.10 -4.60
N ASP A 212 -19.73 -13.53 -4.57
CA ASP A 212 -20.39 -14.00 -3.35
C ASP A 212 -20.00 -15.45 -3.09
N LEU A 213 -19.08 -15.67 -2.16
CA LEU A 213 -18.53 -16.97 -1.82
C LEU A 213 -18.94 -17.37 -0.39
N PRO A 214 -19.20 -18.67 -0.13
CA PRO A 214 -19.77 -19.12 1.15
C PRO A 214 -18.81 -19.07 2.34
N SER A 215 -17.51 -18.84 2.12
CA SER A 215 -16.51 -18.76 3.18
C SER A 215 -15.18 -18.20 2.67
N ASN A 216 -14.32 -17.76 3.60
CA ASN A 216 -12.94 -17.37 3.29
C ASN A 216 -12.14 -18.51 2.64
N GLU A 217 -12.37 -19.74 3.09
CA GLU A 217 -11.71 -20.93 2.52
C GLU A 217 -12.16 -21.21 1.08
N ALA A 218 -13.43 -20.95 0.73
CA ALA A 218 -13.93 -21.06 -0.63
C ALA A 218 -13.25 -20.08 -1.59
N ALA A 219 -12.89 -18.88 -1.12
CA ALA A 219 -12.09 -17.91 -1.89
C ALA A 219 -10.69 -18.46 -2.20
N LEU A 220 -9.99 -18.99 -1.19
CA LEU A 220 -8.68 -19.61 -1.36
C LEU A 220 -8.71 -20.79 -2.35
N ALA A 221 -9.66 -21.69 -2.19
CA ALA A 221 -9.83 -22.83 -3.10
C ALA A 221 -10.12 -22.40 -4.56
N THR A 222 -10.92 -21.34 -4.74
CA THR A 222 -11.23 -20.81 -6.07
C THR A 222 -10.01 -20.17 -6.72
N ILE A 223 -9.16 -19.51 -5.96
CA ILE A 223 -7.87 -18.96 -6.45
C ILE A 223 -6.92 -20.09 -6.85
N LEU A 224 -6.80 -21.15 -6.04
CA LEU A 224 -5.97 -22.31 -6.41
C LEU A 224 -6.42 -22.96 -7.72
N GLU A 225 -7.74 -23.11 -7.93
CA GLU A 225 -8.28 -23.59 -9.20
C GLU A 225 -7.91 -22.69 -10.38
N ALA A 226 -7.93 -21.36 -10.16
CA ALA A 226 -7.55 -20.41 -11.20
C ALA A 226 -6.04 -20.46 -11.52
N ILE A 227 -5.19 -20.60 -10.51
CA ILE A 227 -3.74 -20.77 -10.68
C ILE A 227 -3.44 -22.02 -11.51
N ASP A 228 -4.06 -23.16 -11.18
CA ASP A 228 -3.89 -24.41 -11.92
C ASP A 228 -4.38 -24.29 -13.38
N LYS A 229 -5.55 -23.70 -13.60
CA LYS A 229 -6.09 -23.44 -14.94
C LYS A 229 -5.27 -22.46 -15.76
N ALA A 230 -4.51 -21.58 -15.13
CA ALA A 230 -3.54 -20.70 -15.79
C ALA A 230 -2.23 -21.43 -16.14
N GLY A 231 -2.05 -22.67 -15.68
CA GLY A 231 -0.87 -23.50 -15.96
C GLY A 231 0.28 -23.30 -14.95
N TYR A 232 0.01 -22.65 -13.81
CA TYR A 232 1.00 -22.43 -12.74
C TYR A 232 0.79 -23.40 -11.59
N ARG A 233 1.85 -23.56 -10.76
CA ARG A 233 1.81 -24.38 -9.54
C ARG A 233 1.77 -23.47 -8.30
N ALA A 234 0.67 -23.57 -7.55
CA ALA A 234 0.57 -22.93 -6.24
C ALA A 234 1.63 -23.52 -5.27
N GLY A 235 2.26 -22.64 -4.49
CA GLY A 235 3.35 -23.03 -3.60
C GLY A 235 4.71 -23.23 -4.28
N ARG A 236 4.81 -22.95 -5.59
CA ARG A 236 6.07 -22.98 -6.34
C ARG A 236 6.24 -21.73 -7.23
N ASP A 237 5.30 -21.51 -8.13
CA ASP A 237 5.35 -20.40 -9.07
C ASP A 237 4.64 -19.17 -8.48
N ILE A 238 3.49 -19.43 -7.85
CA ILE A 238 2.61 -18.42 -7.24
C ILE A 238 2.25 -18.87 -5.81
N TYR A 239 2.29 -17.93 -4.88
CA TYR A 239 1.92 -18.09 -3.48
C TYR A 239 0.73 -17.19 -3.16
N LEU A 240 0.12 -17.40 -1.98
CA LEU A 240 -1.02 -16.64 -1.52
C LEU A 240 -0.66 -15.67 -0.40
N GLY A 241 -1.39 -14.57 -0.34
CA GLY A 241 -1.37 -13.61 0.75
C GLY A 241 -2.78 -13.23 1.17
N LEU A 242 -2.92 -12.81 2.41
CA LEU A 242 -4.17 -12.30 2.96
C LEU A 242 -3.95 -10.89 3.50
N ASP A 243 -4.92 -10.01 3.29
CA ASP A 243 -5.18 -8.86 4.14
C ASP A 243 -6.48 -9.14 4.89
N VAL A 244 -6.34 -9.38 6.18
CA VAL A 244 -7.47 -9.80 7.02
C VAL A 244 -8.30 -8.60 7.45
N ALA A 245 -7.65 -7.42 7.60
CA ALA A 245 -8.26 -6.20 8.13
C ALA A 245 -9.10 -6.46 9.39
N SER A 246 -8.55 -7.23 10.31
CA SER A 246 -9.30 -7.84 11.41
C SER A 246 -9.88 -6.84 12.42
N THR A 247 -9.44 -5.58 12.39
CA THR A 247 -10.04 -4.50 13.18
C THR A 247 -11.51 -4.29 12.81
N GLU A 248 -11.90 -4.52 11.56
CA GLU A 248 -13.27 -4.29 11.06
C GLU A 248 -14.32 -5.21 11.71
N PHE A 249 -13.91 -6.41 12.13
CA PHE A 249 -14.80 -7.38 12.78
C PHE A 249 -14.36 -7.77 14.21
N TYR A 250 -13.48 -6.95 14.83
CA TYR A 250 -13.07 -7.11 16.23
C TYR A 250 -13.85 -6.17 17.14
N LYS A 251 -14.53 -6.74 18.12
CA LYS A 251 -15.27 -5.97 19.12
C LYS A 251 -15.24 -6.67 20.48
N ASP A 252 -14.94 -5.92 21.53
CA ASP A 252 -15.00 -6.36 22.93
C ASP A 252 -14.23 -7.67 23.19
N GLY A 253 -13.07 -7.84 22.56
CA GLY A 253 -12.21 -9.03 22.70
C GLY A 253 -12.60 -10.22 21.83
N VAL A 254 -13.54 -10.04 20.89
CA VAL A 254 -14.07 -11.09 20.02
C VAL A 254 -13.91 -10.71 18.55
N TYR A 255 -13.36 -11.64 17.78
CA TYR A 255 -13.35 -11.63 16.31
C TYR A 255 -14.61 -12.36 15.80
N ASP A 256 -15.50 -11.64 15.14
CA ASP A 256 -16.80 -12.17 14.65
C ASP A 256 -16.79 -12.32 13.15
N LEU A 257 -16.57 -13.56 12.67
CA LEU A 257 -16.67 -13.87 11.25
C LEU A 257 -18.13 -14.20 10.90
N GLU A 258 -18.89 -13.17 10.53
CA GLU A 258 -20.33 -13.26 10.29
C GLU A 258 -20.68 -14.24 9.16
N SER A 259 -19.87 -14.23 8.08
CA SER A 259 -20.09 -15.12 6.92
C SER A 259 -19.96 -16.60 7.28
N GLU A 260 -19.12 -16.93 8.25
CA GLU A 260 -18.90 -18.29 8.70
C GLU A 260 -19.71 -18.65 9.96
N GLY A 261 -20.42 -17.68 10.56
CA GLY A 261 -21.15 -17.86 11.80
C GLY A 261 -20.24 -18.23 12.99
N ARG A 262 -19.00 -17.75 13.01
CA ARG A 262 -17.97 -18.16 13.96
C ARG A 262 -17.43 -16.97 14.73
N LYS A 263 -17.23 -17.16 16.03
CA LYS A 263 -16.65 -16.18 16.94
C LYS A 263 -15.42 -16.74 17.61
N PHE A 264 -14.40 -15.90 17.77
CA PHE A 264 -13.11 -16.32 18.31
C PHE A 264 -12.59 -15.29 19.31
N ASN A 265 -11.94 -15.74 20.37
CA ASN A 265 -11.01 -14.88 21.11
C ASN A 265 -9.68 -14.77 20.34
N SER A 266 -8.74 -13.94 20.81
CA SER A 266 -7.47 -13.68 20.12
C SER A 266 -6.65 -14.96 19.88
N SER A 267 -6.59 -15.89 20.84
CA SER A 267 -5.85 -17.13 20.68
C SER A 267 -6.48 -18.07 19.66
N GLU A 268 -7.81 -18.20 19.71
CA GLU A 268 -8.57 -19.04 18.77
C GLU A 268 -8.50 -18.48 17.34
N PHE A 269 -8.51 -17.14 17.20
CA PHE A 269 -8.38 -16.50 15.89
C PHE A 269 -6.96 -16.69 15.32
N ALA A 270 -5.92 -16.60 16.15
CA ALA A 270 -4.57 -16.97 15.74
C ALA A 270 -4.46 -18.44 15.30
N ASP A 271 -5.20 -19.36 15.95
CA ASP A 271 -5.28 -20.77 15.54
C ASP A 271 -6.01 -20.95 14.21
N TYR A 272 -7.09 -20.19 13.98
CA TYR A 272 -7.78 -20.19 12.71
C TYR A 272 -6.88 -19.75 11.55
N LEU A 273 -6.16 -18.63 11.69
CA LEU A 273 -5.21 -18.17 10.68
C LEU A 273 -4.06 -19.16 10.45
N ALA A 274 -3.57 -19.76 11.54
CA ALA A 274 -2.54 -20.80 11.45
C ALA A 274 -3.03 -22.04 10.70
N SER A 275 -4.29 -22.42 10.87
CA SER A 275 -4.90 -23.53 10.15
C SER A 275 -5.00 -23.28 8.64
N LEU A 276 -5.35 -22.05 8.24
CA LEU A 276 -5.36 -21.65 6.83
C LEU A 276 -3.95 -21.68 6.24
N ALA A 277 -2.96 -21.12 6.94
CA ALA A 277 -1.57 -21.12 6.49
C ALA A 277 -0.94 -22.52 6.43
N ALA A 278 -1.44 -23.49 7.22
CA ALA A 278 -1.00 -24.89 7.14
C ALA A 278 -1.62 -25.64 5.95
N LYS A 279 -2.81 -25.25 5.52
CA LYS A 279 -3.58 -25.92 4.45
C LYS A 279 -3.31 -25.34 3.06
N TYR A 280 -3.04 -24.04 2.98
CA TYR A 280 -2.85 -23.28 1.74
C TYR A 280 -1.44 -22.69 1.68
N PRO A 281 -0.87 -22.44 0.49
CA PRO A 281 0.46 -21.85 0.36
C PRO A 281 0.47 -20.34 0.67
N ILE A 282 -0.04 -19.98 1.86
CA ILE A 282 -0.09 -18.61 2.37
C ILE A 282 1.28 -18.28 2.96
N VAL A 283 1.93 -17.25 2.43
CA VAL A 283 3.27 -16.81 2.86
C VAL A 283 3.27 -15.45 3.54
N THR A 284 2.15 -14.72 3.47
CA THR A 284 2.01 -13.41 4.11
C THR A 284 0.57 -13.18 4.59
N ILE A 285 0.43 -12.58 5.77
CA ILE A 285 -0.84 -12.18 6.38
C ILE A 285 -0.67 -10.75 6.91
N GLU A 286 -1.48 -9.85 6.36
CA GLU A 286 -1.59 -8.45 6.78
C GLU A 286 -2.74 -8.32 7.77
N ASP A 287 -2.53 -7.52 8.82
CA ASP A 287 -3.49 -7.20 9.88
C ASP A 287 -4.29 -8.41 10.38
N GLY A 288 -3.53 -9.49 10.66
CA GLY A 288 -4.08 -10.73 11.19
C GLY A 288 -4.69 -10.59 12.59
N MET A 289 -4.39 -9.49 13.30
CA MET A 289 -5.02 -9.09 14.57
C MET A 289 -5.42 -7.63 14.51
N SER A 290 -6.41 -7.24 15.32
CA SER A 290 -6.87 -5.85 15.44
C SER A 290 -5.73 -4.91 15.85
N GLU A 291 -5.79 -3.65 15.41
CA GLU A 291 -4.82 -2.60 15.75
C GLU A 291 -4.66 -2.36 17.26
N GLY A 292 -5.69 -2.70 18.05
CA GLY A 292 -5.71 -2.59 19.52
C GLY A 292 -5.29 -3.85 20.26
N ASP A 293 -5.25 -5.01 19.59
CA ASP A 293 -4.99 -6.33 20.23
C ASP A 293 -3.50 -6.71 20.16
N TRP A 294 -2.66 -5.96 20.88
CA TRP A 294 -1.21 -6.16 20.86
C TRP A 294 -0.76 -7.50 21.47
N ASP A 295 -1.51 -8.04 22.43
CA ASP A 295 -1.26 -9.37 23.00
C ASP A 295 -1.60 -10.47 21.99
N GLY A 296 -2.70 -10.31 21.25
CA GLY A 296 -3.05 -11.15 20.12
C GLY A 296 -1.98 -11.12 19.01
N TRP A 297 -1.46 -9.93 18.68
CA TRP A 297 -0.32 -9.79 17.76
C TRP A 297 0.93 -10.53 18.23
N ALA A 298 1.27 -10.45 19.51
CA ALA A 298 2.40 -11.18 20.07
C ALA A 298 2.21 -12.70 19.97
N ALA A 299 1.01 -13.19 20.29
CA ALA A 299 0.66 -14.61 20.19
C ALA A 299 0.71 -15.11 18.72
N LEU A 300 0.14 -14.35 17.78
CA LEU A 300 0.19 -14.65 16.35
C LEU A 300 1.64 -14.69 15.84
N THR A 301 2.45 -13.71 16.24
CA THR A 301 3.86 -13.63 15.83
C THR A 301 4.67 -14.80 16.38
N GLN A 302 4.45 -15.20 17.63
CA GLN A 302 5.08 -16.36 18.20
C GLN A 302 4.70 -17.65 17.44
N LYS A 303 3.44 -17.77 17.02
CA LYS A 303 2.89 -18.96 16.35
C LYS A 303 3.35 -19.08 14.90
N LEU A 304 3.28 -18.01 14.13
CA LEU A 304 3.47 -18.01 12.67
C LEU A 304 4.71 -17.26 12.19
N GLY A 305 5.24 -16.32 12.94
CA GLY A 305 6.24 -15.35 12.46
C GLY A 305 7.58 -15.91 11.98
N ARG A 306 7.83 -17.22 12.17
CA ARG A 306 9.01 -17.91 11.59
C ARG A 306 8.75 -18.53 10.22
N LYS A 307 7.47 -18.63 9.80
CA LYS A 307 7.05 -19.32 8.57
C LYS A 307 6.24 -18.44 7.64
N VAL A 308 5.58 -17.43 8.18
CA VAL A 308 4.69 -16.53 7.48
C VAL A 308 5.12 -15.10 7.78
N GLN A 309 5.19 -14.26 6.75
CA GLN A 309 5.36 -12.83 6.90
C GLN A 309 4.07 -12.25 7.51
N LEU A 310 4.21 -11.56 8.63
CA LEU A 310 3.11 -10.88 9.32
C LEU A 310 3.30 -9.38 9.15
N VAL A 311 2.39 -8.77 8.38
CA VAL A 311 2.47 -7.36 8.00
C VAL A 311 1.55 -6.54 8.90
N GLY A 312 2.12 -5.54 9.58
CA GLY A 312 1.32 -4.57 10.32
C GLY A 312 1.00 -3.36 9.44
N ASP A 313 -0.28 -3.11 9.19
CA ASP A 313 -0.83 -1.92 8.54
C ASP A 313 -1.42 -0.98 9.61
N ASP A 314 -2.65 -1.19 10.03
CA ASP A 314 -3.34 -0.32 11.00
C ASP A 314 -2.65 -0.28 12.37
N VAL A 315 -1.97 -1.37 12.75
CA VAL A 315 -1.22 -1.44 14.01
C VAL A 315 0.00 -0.50 14.02
N PHE A 316 0.56 -0.12 12.86
CA PHE A 316 1.74 0.74 12.76
C PHE A 316 1.50 2.06 12.04
N VAL A 317 0.54 2.13 11.14
CA VAL A 317 0.14 3.30 10.35
C VAL A 317 1.32 4.08 9.73
N THR A 318 2.36 3.38 9.26
CA THR A 318 3.60 3.97 8.71
C THR A 318 4.33 4.90 9.71
N ASN A 319 3.96 4.89 10.99
CA ASN A 319 4.48 5.79 12.02
C ASN A 319 5.68 5.17 12.72
N THR A 320 6.87 5.77 12.57
CA THR A 320 8.13 5.24 13.12
C THR A 320 8.13 5.12 14.64
N LYS A 321 7.42 5.99 15.36
CA LYS A 321 7.30 5.91 16.83
C LYS A 321 6.51 4.67 17.24
N ILE A 322 5.33 4.47 16.64
CA ILE A 322 4.47 3.31 16.92
C ILE A 322 5.15 2.02 16.46
N PHE A 323 5.76 2.06 15.27
CA PHE A 323 6.50 0.92 14.73
C PHE A 323 7.68 0.53 15.63
N GLY A 324 8.42 1.52 16.19
CA GLY A 324 9.48 1.28 17.17
C GLY A 324 8.99 0.55 18.43
N GLU A 325 7.79 0.87 18.92
CA GLU A 325 7.15 0.13 20.02
C GLU A 325 6.84 -1.31 19.62
N GLY A 326 6.35 -1.53 18.39
CA GLY A 326 6.08 -2.86 17.83
C GLY A 326 7.34 -3.71 17.73
N ILE A 327 8.42 -3.13 17.22
CA ILE A 327 9.74 -3.79 17.15
C ILE A 327 10.22 -4.21 18.54
N ALA A 328 10.12 -3.30 19.53
CA ALA A 328 10.52 -3.58 20.90
C ALA A 328 9.72 -4.74 21.53
N LYS A 329 8.43 -4.83 21.20
CA LYS A 329 7.54 -5.92 21.64
C LYS A 329 7.59 -7.16 20.77
N LYS A 330 8.38 -7.13 19.67
CA LYS A 330 8.56 -8.26 18.73
C LYS A 330 7.23 -8.73 18.11
N ILE A 331 6.34 -7.80 17.78
CA ILE A 331 5.10 -8.08 17.06
C ILE A 331 5.27 -7.84 15.57
N ALA A 332 4.63 -8.67 14.74
CA ALA A 332 4.80 -8.71 13.29
C ALA A 332 6.27 -9.02 12.87
N ASN A 333 6.56 -9.00 11.59
CA ASN A 333 7.91 -9.09 11.02
C ASN A 333 8.02 -8.32 9.68
N ALA A 334 6.97 -7.58 9.34
CA ALA A 334 6.92 -6.65 8.21
C ALA A 334 6.01 -5.47 8.53
N ILE A 335 6.21 -4.37 7.83
CA ILE A 335 5.36 -3.17 7.88
C ILE A 335 4.78 -2.87 6.51
N LEU A 336 3.49 -2.49 6.48
CA LEU A 336 2.90 -1.85 5.31
C LEU A 336 3.22 -0.35 5.34
N VAL A 337 3.65 0.20 4.21
CA VAL A 337 4.08 1.60 4.10
C VAL A 337 3.17 2.33 3.13
N LYS A 338 2.34 3.21 3.66
CA LYS A 338 1.40 4.07 2.94
C LYS A 338 1.79 5.53 3.17
N PRO A 339 2.34 6.25 2.18
CA PRO A 339 2.82 7.63 2.37
C PRO A 339 1.79 8.57 2.98
N ASN A 340 0.50 8.40 2.66
CA ASN A 340 -0.56 9.26 3.17
C ASN A 340 -0.96 8.98 4.64
N GLN A 341 -0.59 7.82 5.21
CA GLN A 341 -0.82 7.54 6.63
C GLN A 341 0.08 8.38 7.54
N ILE A 342 1.22 8.84 7.02
CA ILE A 342 2.20 9.64 7.77
C ILE A 342 2.32 11.08 7.23
N GLY A 343 2.21 11.30 5.92
CA GLY A 343 2.00 12.60 5.31
C GLY A 343 3.23 13.34 4.78
N THR A 344 4.44 12.74 4.79
CA THR A 344 5.62 13.26 4.08
C THR A 344 6.44 12.12 3.46
N LEU A 345 7.20 12.44 2.42
CA LEU A 345 8.15 11.50 1.81
C LEU A 345 9.28 11.15 2.78
N THR A 346 9.80 12.14 3.52
CA THR A 346 10.89 11.93 4.49
C THR A 346 10.48 10.92 5.57
N GLU A 347 9.30 11.06 6.17
CA GLU A 347 8.82 10.12 7.18
C GLU A 347 8.53 8.72 6.58
N THR A 348 8.03 8.68 5.33
CA THR A 348 7.81 7.43 4.59
C THR A 348 9.11 6.65 4.40
N LEU A 349 10.17 7.33 3.93
CA LEU A 349 11.49 6.72 3.74
C LEU A 349 12.09 6.28 5.09
N ALA A 350 11.93 7.09 6.14
CA ALA A 350 12.40 6.73 7.49
C ALA A 350 11.73 5.46 8.04
N ALA A 351 10.46 5.21 7.73
CA ALA A 351 9.77 3.98 8.12
C ALA A 351 10.36 2.75 7.41
N ILE A 352 10.69 2.87 6.11
CA ILE A 352 11.34 1.81 5.34
C ILE A 352 12.76 1.52 5.88
N ASP A 353 13.54 2.56 6.15
CA ASP A 353 14.89 2.42 6.69
C ASP A 353 14.88 1.79 8.09
N MET A 354 13.90 2.16 8.92
CA MET A 354 13.70 1.55 10.23
C MET A 354 13.37 0.05 10.10
N ALA A 355 12.51 -0.33 9.15
CA ALA A 355 12.18 -1.73 8.89
C ALA A 355 13.44 -2.53 8.52
N ALA A 356 14.23 -2.04 7.57
CA ALA A 356 15.48 -2.68 7.15
C ALA A 356 16.46 -2.85 8.33
N SER A 357 16.63 -1.80 9.14
CA SER A 357 17.50 -1.81 10.32
C SER A 357 17.07 -2.84 11.37
N ALA A 358 15.77 -3.05 11.51
CA ALA A 358 15.17 -4.01 12.44
C ALA A 358 15.01 -5.43 11.85
N LYS A 359 15.41 -5.65 10.60
CA LYS A 359 15.20 -6.88 9.83
C LYS A 359 13.72 -7.25 9.63
N TYR A 360 12.86 -6.25 9.54
CA TYR A 360 11.50 -6.35 9.07
C TYR A 360 11.47 -6.09 7.56
N ALA A 361 10.58 -6.76 6.85
CA ALA A 361 10.30 -6.37 5.47
C ALA A 361 9.45 -5.11 5.42
N ALA A 362 9.57 -4.34 4.34
CA ALA A 362 8.68 -3.24 4.03
C ALA A 362 7.89 -3.54 2.75
N VAL A 363 6.58 -3.34 2.80
CA VAL A 363 5.67 -3.46 1.68
C VAL A 363 5.14 -2.07 1.34
N VAL A 364 5.53 -1.50 0.21
CA VAL A 364 4.99 -0.21 -0.25
C VAL A 364 3.59 -0.42 -0.81
N SER A 365 2.63 0.38 -0.36
CA SER A 365 1.21 0.12 -0.63
C SER A 365 0.46 1.33 -1.18
N HIS A 366 -0.53 1.03 -2.03
CA HIS A 366 -1.59 1.93 -2.46
C HIS A 366 -2.64 2.13 -1.37
N ARG A 367 -3.71 2.84 -1.71
CA ARG A 367 -4.95 2.91 -0.92
C ARG A 367 -6.15 2.48 -1.79
N SER A 368 -7.32 2.27 -1.15
CA SER A 368 -8.55 1.91 -1.87
C SER A 368 -9.03 3.02 -2.82
N GLY A 369 -8.89 4.29 -2.45
CA GLY A 369 -9.11 5.43 -3.35
C GLY A 369 -7.79 5.92 -3.94
N GLU A 370 -7.53 5.60 -5.20
CA GLU A 370 -6.30 5.93 -5.92
C GLU A 370 -6.53 6.91 -7.07
N THR A 371 -5.43 7.39 -7.62
CA THR A 371 -5.36 8.18 -8.85
C THR A 371 -4.43 7.48 -9.85
N GLU A 372 -4.17 8.11 -11.00
CA GLU A 372 -3.14 7.66 -11.95
C GLU A 372 -1.70 7.90 -11.46
N ASP A 373 -1.48 8.55 -10.32
CA ASP A 373 -0.16 8.75 -9.73
C ASP A 373 0.52 7.39 -9.46
N ALA A 374 1.77 7.26 -9.85
CA ALA A 374 2.54 6.03 -9.76
C ALA A 374 3.78 6.16 -8.86
N THR A 375 3.88 7.21 -8.05
CA THR A 375 5.02 7.53 -7.19
C THR A 375 5.43 6.36 -6.28
N ILE A 376 4.46 5.58 -5.80
CA ILE A 376 4.76 4.41 -4.94
C ILE A 376 5.57 3.33 -5.66
N ALA A 377 5.48 3.22 -6.99
CA ALA A 377 6.32 2.31 -7.76
C ALA A 377 7.79 2.74 -7.74
N ASP A 378 8.04 4.05 -7.89
CA ASP A 378 9.39 4.62 -7.80
C ASP A 378 9.96 4.49 -6.38
N ILE A 379 9.13 4.73 -5.33
CA ILE A 379 9.54 4.54 -3.92
C ILE A 379 9.94 3.09 -3.68
N ALA A 380 9.16 2.10 -4.15
CA ALA A 380 9.46 0.70 -3.93
C ALA A 380 10.79 0.28 -4.56
N VAL A 381 11.11 0.78 -5.76
CA VAL A 381 12.38 0.46 -6.43
C VAL A 381 13.57 1.24 -5.85
N ALA A 382 13.34 2.45 -5.36
CA ALA A 382 14.38 3.34 -4.83
C ALA A 382 14.92 2.93 -3.46
N THR A 383 14.21 2.07 -2.74
CA THR A 383 14.45 1.76 -1.32
C THR A 383 14.76 0.28 -1.09
N THR A 384 14.89 -0.11 0.16
CA THR A 384 15.02 -1.51 0.57
C THR A 384 13.69 -2.28 0.60
N ALA A 385 12.59 -1.66 0.20
CA ALA A 385 11.31 -2.34 0.03
C ALA A 385 11.41 -3.36 -1.11
N THR A 386 11.05 -4.60 -0.82
CA THR A 386 11.14 -5.71 -1.77
C THR A 386 9.78 -6.17 -2.27
N GLN A 387 8.72 -5.47 -1.84
CA GLN A 387 7.34 -5.81 -2.14
C GLN A 387 6.52 -4.54 -2.41
N ILE A 388 5.52 -4.68 -3.28
CA ILE A 388 4.53 -3.63 -3.54
C ILE A 388 3.13 -4.23 -3.56
N LYS A 389 2.21 -3.61 -2.81
CA LYS A 389 0.78 -3.93 -2.80
C LYS A 389 0.04 -2.82 -3.52
N THR A 390 -0.47 -3.08 -4.72
CA THR A 390 -1.09 -2.03 -5.55
C THR A 390 -2.33 -2.49 -6.33
N GLY A 391 -3.08 -3.41 -5.73
CA GLY A 391 -4.34 -3.90 -6.27
C GLY A 391 -4.17 -4.99 -7.32
N SER A 392 -5.21 -5.20 -8.12
CA SER A 392 -5.29 -6.26 -9.10
C SER A 392 -4.83 -5.84 -10.49
N MET A 393 -5.04 -6.73 -11.48
CA MET A 393 -4.67 -6.54 -12.89
C MET A 393 -5.79 -5.85 -13.70
N SER A 394 -6.62 -5.09 -13.06
CA SER A 394 -7.67 -4.25 -13.67
C SER A 394 -7.80 -2.91 -12.96
N ARG A 395 -8.49 -1.94 -13.58
CA ARG A 395 -8.60 -0.52 -13.23
C ARG A 395 -7.29 0.24 -13.47
N SER A 396 -7.38 1.33 -14.21
CA SER A 396 -6.21 2.11 -14.65
C SER A 396 -5.41 2.71 -13.50
N ASP A 397 -6.08 3.03 -12.39
CA ASP A 397 -5.47 3.52 -11.15
C ASP A 397 -4.53 2.50 -10.50
N ARG A 398 -4.78 1.20 -10.69
CA ARG A 398 -3.90 0.09 -10.23
C ARG A 398 -2.82 -0.20 -11.27
N VAL A 399 -3.25 -0.41 -12.52
CA VAL A 399 -2.37 -0.78 -13.63
C VAL A 399 -1.31 0.31 -13.91
N ALA A 400 -1.57 1.58 -13.60
CA ALA A 400 -0.60 2.65 -13.73
C ALA A 400 0.71 2.37 -12.96
N LYS A 401 0.63 1.79 -11.75
CA LYS A 401 1.78 1.43 -10.91
C LYS A 401 2.55 0.24 -11.50
N TYR A 402 1.84 -0.80 -11.97
CA TYR A 402 2.48 -1.92 -12.69
C TYR A 402 3.19 -1.46 -13.96
N ASN A 403 2.56 -0.59 -14.73
CA ASN A 403 3.16 -0.04 -15.95
C ASN A 403 4.40 0.80 -15.63
N GLN A 404 4.41 1.54 -14.51
CA GLN A 404 5.59 2.28 -14.08
C GLN A 404 6.73 1.33 -13.68
N LEU A 405 6.45 0.27 -12.95
CA LEU A 405 7.45 -0.77 -12.64
C LEU A 405 8.02 -1.42 -13.91
N LEU A 406 7.18 -1.73 -14.90
CA LEU A 406 7.62 -2.28 -16.19
C LEU A 406 8.52 -1.31 -16.96
N ARG A 407 8.24 0.01 -16.91
CA ARG A 407 9.11 1.04 -17.51
C ARG A 407 10.48 1.08 -16.82
N ILE A 408 10.48 1.03 -15.47
CA ILE A 408 11.71 1.01 -14.67
C ILE A 408 12.53 -0.25 -14.98
N GLU A 409 11.88 -1.43 -15.02
CA GLU A 409 12.56 -2.68 -15.40
C GLU A 409 13.18 -2.59 -16.81
N GLY A 410 12.43 -2.06 -17.78
CA GLY A 410 12.91 -1.83 -19.15
C GLY A 410 14.09 -0.86 -19.22
N GLU A 411 14.10 0.20 -18.40
CA GLU A 411 15.23 1.15 -18.32
C GLU A 411 16.48 0.50 -17.68
N LEU A 412 16.28 -0.30 -16.63
CA LEU A 412 17.38 -1.00 -15.96
C LEU A 412 17.96 -2.14 -16.80
N GLY A 413 17.15 -2.76 -17.66
CA GLY A 413 17.56 -3.87 -18.52
C GLY A 413 18.11 -5.04 -17.70
N SER A 414 19.28 -5.54 -18.06
CA SER A 414 19.93 -6.68 -17.39
C SER A 414 20.35 -6.40 -15.93
N LYS A 415 20.27 -5.17 -15.47
CA LYS A 415 20.55 -4.78 -14.07
C LYS A 415 19.31 -4.84 -13.17
N ALA A 416 18.14 -5.11 -13.73
CA ALA A 416 16.92 -5.29 -12.96
C ALA A 416 16.92 -6.68 -12.30
N ALA A 417 17.20 -6.74 -11.00
CA ALA A 417 17.07 -7.98 -10.24
C ALA A 417 15.64 -8.08 -9.68
N TYR A 418 14.96 -9.20 -9.93
CA TYR A 418 13.65 -9.43 -9.32
C TYR A 418 13.82 -10.06 -7.92
N ALA A 419 13.15 -9.51 -6.92
CA ALA A 419 13.29 -9.96 -5.53
C ALA A 419 12.85 -11.43 -5.33
N GLY A 420 11.79 -11.85 -6.02
CA GLY A 420 11.31 -13.23 -5.98
C GLY A 420 11.12 -13.75 -4.55
N ARG A 421 11.58 -14.97 -4.28
CA ARG A 421 11.44 -15.59 -2.95
C ARG A 421 12.23 -14.91 -1.83
N ASN A 422 13.20 -14.05 -2.18
CA ASN A 422 13.99 -13.29 -1.21
C ASN A 422 13.27 -12.00 -0.75
N ALA A 423 12.07 -11.74 -1.28
CA ALA A 423 11.32 -10.53 -0.95
C ALA A 423 10.78 -10.53 0.50
N LEU A 424 10.46 -11.69 1.04
CA LEU A 424 9.78 -11.84 2.32
C LEU A 424 10.75 -11.81 3.51
N SER A 425 10.25 -11.40 4.67
CA SER A 425 10.98 -11.43 5.94
C SER A 425 11.28 -12.84 6.47
N VAL A 426 10.66 -13.85 5.86
CA VAL A 426 10.80 -15.27 6.24
C VAL A 426 11.20 -16.12 5.03
N PRO A 427 11.91 -17.25 5.24
CA PRO A 427 12.24 -18.16 4.16
C PRO A 427 10.97 -18.75 3.52
N VAL A 428 10.92 -18.77 2.19
CA VAL A 428 9.86 -19.44 1.41
C VAL A 428 10.41 -20.74 0.86
N SER A 429 9.81 -21.85 1.29
CA SER A 429 10.18 -23.21 0.87
C SER A 429 9.69 -23.54 -0.55
#